data_691cc13e5c1367cb0b3b3bc1abb0445a
#
_entry.id   691cc13e5c1367cb0b3b3bc1abb0445a
#
_cell.length_a   1.000
_cell.length_b   1.000
_cell.length_c   1.000
_cell.angle_alpha   90.00
_cell.angle_beta   90.00
_cell.angle_gamma   90.00
#
_symmetry.space_group_name_H-M   'P 1'
#
loop_
_entity.id
_entity.type
_entity.pdbx_description
1 polymer ?
#
loop_
_entity_poly.entity_id
_entity_poly.type
_entity_poly.pdbx_seq_one_letter_code
_entity_poly.pdbx_strand_id
1 'polypeptide(L)'
;LLVSSDLWGMGWRSVFLINLPICVAVLACTRRWVPETRREQAVDIDWPGTVWLALLIVCLLLPLALGPIVGWSWPCWVPLAAALPIAAQLWRVEHRQARSGRHPLLPPALLKLHSVRFGLLIAVLFFTCWSGFMFVMALALQAGAGLTPLQAGNAFIVLGLSYFVSSLISARVARRLGHVQTMLLGCGVVLAGLLLLVWTLHAVWPHPG
;
A
#
# COMPACT_ATOMS: atom_id res chain seq x y z
N LEU A 1 -12.26 19.39 6.96
CA LEU A 1 -13.73 19.56 7.02
C LEU A 1 -14.39 18.53 7.94
N LEU A 2 -14.27 17.20 7.69
CA LEU A 2 -14.94 16.16 8.52
C LEU A 2 -14.43 16.13 9.97
N VAL A 3 -13.14 16.37 10.19
CA VAL A 3 -12.56 16.43 11.55
C VAL A 3 -12.96 17.73 12.25
N SER A 4 -13.06 18.85 11.50
CA SER A 4 -13.42 20.15 12.06
C SER A 4 -14.92 20.32 12.30
N SER A 5 -15.76 19.54 11.62
CA SER A 5 -17.21 19.56 11.83
C SER A 5 -17.68 18.75 13.04
N ASP A 6 -16.76 17.99 13.65
CA ASP A 6 -16.99 17.17 14.85
C ASP A 6 -18.36 16.48 14.90
N LEU A 7 -18.71 15.79 13.80
CA LEU A 7 -20.01 15.13 13.66
C LEU A 7 -20.21 14.14 14.84
N TRP A 8 -21.20 14.44 15.68
CA TRP A 8 -21.59 13.66 16.85
C TRP A 8 -20.49 13.46 17.91
N GLY A 9 -19.54 14.39 18.06
CA GLY A 9 -18.45 14.25 19.04
C GLY A 9 -17.42 13.17 18.72
N MET A 10 -17.40 12.65 17.47
CA MET A 10 -16.50 11.56 17.08
C MET A 10 -15.13 12.03 16.62
N GLY A 11 -14.88 13.34 16.47
CA GLY A 11 -13.61 13.90 16.07
C GLY A 11 -13.02 13.23 14.82
N TRP A 12 -11.78 12.73 14.91
CA TRP A 12 -11.07 12.08 13.79
C TRP A 12 -11.74 10.77 13.30
N ARG A 13 -12.56 10.12 14.16
CA ARG A 13 -13.28 8.88 13.78
C ARG A 13 -14.34 9.11 12.71
N SER A 14 -14.86 10.34 12.57
CA SER A 14 -15.81 10.71 11.53
C SER A 14 -15.27 10.50 10.11
N VAL A 15 -13.94 10.52 9.93
CA VAL A 15 -13.29 10.25 8.64
C VAL A 15 -13.58 8.83 8.14
N PHE A 16 -13.71 7.85 9.05
CA PHE A 16 -14.03 6.48 8.66
C PHE A 16 -15.48 6.29 8.23
N LEU A 17 -16.40 7.16 8.67
CA LEU A 17 -17.81 7.08 8.30
C LEU A 17 -18.05 7.35 6.81
N ILE A 18 -17.16 8.08 6.14
CA ILE A 18 -17.28 8.34 4.69
C ILE A 18 -17.13 7.05 3.87
N ASN A 19 -16.45 6.03 4.43
CA ASN A 19 -16.31 4.76 3.75
C ASN A 19 -17.63 3.97 3.71
N LEU A 20 -18.55 4.18 4.67
CA LEU A 20 -19.84 3.47 4.72
C LEU A 20 -20.70 3.75 3.48
N PRO A 21 -21.03 5.03 3.14
CA PRO A 21 -21.81 5.31 1.94
C PRO A 21 -21.10 4.87 0.67
N ILE A 22 -19.77 4.97 0.60
CA ILE A 22 -18.99 4.48 -0.53
C ILE A 22 -19.13 2.95 -0.66
N CYS A 23 -18.98 2.21 0.43
CA CYS A 23 -19.16 0.75 0.43
C CYS A 23 -20.58 0.35 0.02
N VAL A 24 -21.59 1.03 0.53
CA VAL A 24 -23.00 0.79 0.15
C VAL A 24 -23.21 1.05 -1.35
N ALA A 25 -22.68 2.17 -1.87
CA ALA A 25 -22.76 2.49 -3.29
C ALA A 25 -22.06 1.43 -4.15
N VAL A 26 -20.85 1.02 -3.77
CA VAL A 26 -20.10 -0.06 -4.47
C VAL A 26 -20.88 -1.37 -4.45
N LEU A 27 -21.42 -1.78 -3.31
CA LEU A 27 -22.24 -3.00 -3.20
C LEU A 27 -23.49 -2.94 -4.08
N ALA A 28 -24.18 -1.80 -4.09
CA ALA A 28 -25.35 -1.59 -4.95
C ALA A 28 -24.99 -1.65 -6.45
N CYS A 29 -23.89 -0.99 -6.83
CA CYS A 29 -23.38 -1.02 -8.20
C CYS A 29 -22.94 -2.45 -8.60
N THR A 30 -22.24 -3.15 -7.73
CA THR A 30 -21.80 -4.53 -7.98
C THR A 30 -22.99 -5.45 -8.22
N ARG A 31 -24.02 -5.39 -7.37
CA ARG A 31 -25.25 -6.19 -7.53
C ARG A 31 -25.99 -5.92 -8.83
N ARG A 32 -25.92 -4.67 -9.33
CA ARG A 32 -26.67 -4.28 -10.52
C ARG A 32 -25.93 -4.52 -11.84
N TRP A 33 -24.60 -4.33 -11.84
CA TRP A 33 -23.82 -4.29 -13.09
C TRP A 33 -22.81 -5.42 -13.24
N VAL A 34 -22.49 -6.12 -12.17
CA VAL A 34 -21.54 -7.23 -12.26
C VAL A 34 -22.34 -8.54 -12.44
N PRO A 35 -22.22 -9.22 -13.61
CA PRO A 35 -22.86 -10.52 -13.79
C PRO A 35 -22.26 -11.53 -12.83
N GLU A 36 -23.11 -12.41 -12.29
CA GLU A 36 -22.68 -13.46 -11.39
C GLU A 36 -21.86 -14.50 -12.15
N THR A 37 -20.56 -14.49 -11.97
CA THR A 37 -19.66 -15.50 -12.52
C THR A 37 -19.57 -16.67 -11.54
N ARG A 38 -20.37 -17.71 -11.78
CA ARG A 38 -20.24 -18.97 -11.02
C ARG A 38 -19.02 -19.73 -11.54
N ARG A 39 -18.09 -19.98 -10.64
CA ARG A 39 -17.00 -20.90 -10.93
C ARG A 39 -17.55 -22.32 -10.87
N GLU A 40 -17.33 -23.12 -11.90
CA GLU A 40 -17.82 -24.52 -11.96
C GLU A 40 -17.21 -25.40 -10.86
N GLN A 41 -16.03 -25.04 -10.35
CA GLN A 41 -15.39 -25.74 -9.26
C GLN A 41 -15.14 -24.79 -8.09
N ALA A 42 -15.67 -25.16 -6.92
CA ALA A 42 -15.34 -24.46 -5.68
C ALA A 42 -13.83 -24.63 -5.40
N VAL A 43 -13.14 -23.52 -5.23
CA VAL A 43 -11.73 -23.54 -4.80
C VAL A 43 -11.71 -23.54 -3.28
N ASP A 44 -11.15 -24.58 -2.71
CA ASP A 44 -10.95 -24.65 -1.27
C ASP A 44 -10.05 -23.50 -0.80
N ILE A 45 -10.50 -22.84 0.28
CA ILE A 45 -9.71 -21.75 0.89
C ILE A 45 -8.54 -22.39 1.63
N ASP A 46 -7.34 -21.88 1.37
CA ASP A 46 -6.14 -22.26 2.10
C ASP A 46 -6.12 -21.64 3.50
N TRP A 47 -6.90 -22.21 4.41
CA TRP A 47 -6.93 -21.73 5.80
C TRP A 47 -5.56 -21.83 6.50
N PRO A 48 -4.78 -22.94 6.38
CA PRO A 48 -3.46 -23.00 6.98
C PRO A 48 -2.50 -21.94 6.46
N GLY A 49 -2.42 -21.73 5.14
CA GLY A 49 -1.60 -20.69 4.55
C GLY A 49 -2.03 -19.30 4.99
N THR A 50 -3.35 -19.04 5.01
CA THR A 50 -3.92 -17.75 5.46
C THR A 50 -3.54 -17.45 6.91
N VAL A 51 -3.67 -18.39 7.83
CA VAL A 51 -3.33 -18.21 9.26
C VAL A 51 -1.84 -17.92 9.43
N TRP A 52 -0.96 -18.71 8.80
CA TRP A 52 0.48 -18.49 8.90
C TRP A 52 0.92 -17.14 8.27
N LEU A 53 0.30 -16.76 7.16
CA LEU A 53 0.55 -15.46 6.54
C LEU A 53 0.08 -14.31 7.43
N ALA A 54 -1.13 -14.40 7.99
CA ALA A 54 -1.64 -13.39 8.91
C ALA A 54 -0.73 -13.23 10.14
N LEU A 55 -0.29 -14.36 10.72
CA LEU A 55 0.63 -14.35 11.85
C LEU A 55 1.98 -13.72 11.49
N LEU A 56 2.52 -14.02 10.30
CA LEU A 56 3.74 -13.40 9.80
C LEU A 56 3.60 -11.87 9.67
N ILE A 57 2.50 -11.42 9.08
CA ILE A 57 2.21 -10.00 8.93
C ILE A 57 2.12 -9.30 10.29
N VAL A 58 1.41 -9.89 11.25
CA VAL A 58 1.31 -9.35 12.61
C VAL A 58 2.68 -9.29 13.28
N CYS A 59 3.47 -10.35 13.19
CA CYS A 59 4.82 -10.40 13.78
C CYS A 59 5.79 -9.36 13.18
N LEU A 60 5.57 -8.96 11.93
CA LEU A 60 6.37 -7.90 11.29
C LEU A 60 5.82 -6.50 11.59
N LEU A 61 4.50 -6.30 11.42
CA LEU A 61 3.92 -4.96 11.52
C LEU A 61 3.77 -4.46 12.96
N LEU A 62 3.41 -5.34 13.90
CA LEU A 62 3.18 -4.94 15.29
C LEU A 62 4.41 -4.30 15.94
N PRO A 63 5.62 -4.91 15.87
CA PRO A 63 6.82 -4.29 16.41
C PRO A 63 7.24 -3.01 15.68
N LEU A 64 7.05 -2.95 14.37
CA LEU A 64 7.36 -1.76 13.59
C LEU A 64 6.44 -0.57 13.94
N ALA A 65 5.16 -0.85 14.23
CA ALA A 65 4.19 0.17 14.63
C ALA A 65 4.40 0.63 16.09
N LEU A 66 4.67 -0.28 17.00
CA LEU A 66 4.80 0.01 18.42
C LEU A 66 6.23 0.40 18.85
N GLY A 67 7.24 -0.06 18.13
CA GLY A 67 8.65 0.17 18.45
C GLY A 67 9.01 1.63 18.73
N PRO A 68 8.63 2.58 17.87
CA PRO A 68 8.88 3.99 18.11
C PRO A 68 8.19 4.53 19.38
N ILE A 69 7.03 3.98 19.75
CA ILE A 69 6.24 4.40 20.93
C ILE A 69 6.85 3.89 22.22
N VAL A 70 7.31 2.62 22.21
CA VAL A 70 7.85 1.95 23.41
C VAL A 70 9.39 1.96 23.47
N GLY A 71 10.04 2.77 22.62
CA GLY A 71 11.50 2.91 22.60
C GLY A 71 12.25 1.64 22.21
N TRP A 72 11.69 0.81 21.33
CA TRP A 72 12.29 -0.45 20.84
C TRP A 72 12.71 -1.39 21.99
N SER A 73 11.89 -1.45 23.04
CA SER A 73 12.11 -2.34 24.18
C SER A 73 12.14 -3.82 23.74
N TRP A 74 12.76 -4.69 24.56
CA TRP A 74 12.95 -6.10 24.24
C TRP A 74 11.70 -6.87 23.75
N PRO A 75 10.46 -6.58 24.19
CA PRO A 75 9.26 -7.26 23.67
C PRO A 75 9.01 -7.05 22.17
N CYS A 76 9.55 -5.98 21.58
CA CYS A 76 9.42 -5.73 20.14
C CYS A 76 10.29 -6.70 19.30
N TRP A 77 11.40 -7.18 19.87
CA TRP A 77 12.32 -8.06 19.15
C TRP A 77 11.82 -9.52 19.10
N VAL A 78 11.00 -9.93 20.06
CA VAL A 78 10.44 -11.29 20.12
C VAL A 78 9.61 -11.61 18.89
N PRO A 79 8.58 -10.84 18.52
CA PRO A 79 7.81 -11.11 17.31
C PRO A 79 8.65 -10.96 16.02
N LEU A 80 9.61 -10.02 15.97
CA LEU A 80 10.52 -9.94 14.82
C LEU A 80 11.38 -11.20 14.66
N ALA A 81 11.90 -11.73 15.75
CA ALA A 81 12.64 -12.98 15.72
C ALA A 81 11.74 -14.18 15.37
N ALA A 82 10.49 -14.18 15.86
CA ALA A 82 9.50 -15.20 15.53
C ALA A 82 9.05 -15.15 14.06
N ALA A 83 9.18 -14.02 13.39
CA ALA A 83 8.83 -13.90 11.97
C ALA A 83 9.62 -14.87 11.08
N LEU A 84 10.89 -15.15 11.40
CA LEU A 84 11.71 -16.07 10.62
C LEU A 84 11.19 -17.53 10.66
N PRO A 85 10.99 -18.16 11.83
CA PRO A 85 10.43 -19.52 11.88
C PRO A 85 8.98 -19.56 11.35
N ILE A 86 8.18 -18.51 11.53
CA ILE A 86 6.83 -18.40 10.97
C ILE A 86 6.87 -18.38 9.44
N ALA A 87 7.76 -17.59 8.84
CA ALA A 87 7.95 -17.56 7.39
C ALA A 87 8.42 -18.93 6.85
N ALA A 88 9.31 -19.62 7.59
CA ALA A 88 9.73 -20.98 7.23
C ALA A 88 8.57 -21.99 7.31
N GLN A 89 7.69 -21.86 8.29
CA GLN A 89 6.49 -22.71 8.40
C GLN A 89 5.48 -22.40 7.30
N LEU A 90 5.20 -21.13 7.02
CA LEU A 90 4.38 -20.73 5.88
C LEU A 90 4.91 -21.39 4.60
N TRP A 91 6.21 -21.26 4.33
CA TRP A 91 6.83 -21.85 3.16
C TRP A 91 6.67 -23.38 3.09
N ARG A 92 6.79 -24.09 4.23
CA ARG A 92 6.57 -25.54 4.30
C ARG A 92 5.12 -25.91 4.04
N VAL A 93 4.17 -25.14 4.58
CA VAL A 93 2.73 -25.38 4.40
C VAL A 93 2.35 -25.19 2.94
N GLU A 94 2.77 -24.11 2.31
CA GLU A 94 2.52 -23.80 0.89
C GLU A 94 3.08 -24.91 -0.02
N HIS A 95 4.32 -25.39 0.25
CA HIS A 95 4.90 -26.48 -0.52
C HIS A 95 4.15 -27.82 -0.32
N ARG A 96 3.70 -28.12 0.89
CA ARG A 96 2.89 -29.32 1.15
C ARG A 96 1.56 -29.27 0.40
N GLN A 97 0.89 -28.14 0.44
CA GLN A 97 -0.39 -27.94 -0.26
C GLN A 97 -0.23 -28.06 -1.77
N ALA A 98 0.79 -27.41 -2.34
CA ALA A 98 1.11 -27.52 -3.75
C ALA A 98 1.36 -28.98 -4.19
N ARG A 99 2.03 -29.78 -3.35
CA ARG A 99 2.26 -31.21 -3.63
C ARG A 99 1.01 -32.08 -3.51
N SER A 100 0.08 -31.67 -2.67
CA SER A 100 -1.20 -32.37 -2.46
C SER A 100 -2.27 -32.04 -3.50
N GLY A 101 -1.94 -31.28 -4.55
CA GLY A 101 -2.88 -30.84 -5.58
C GLY A 101 -3.90 -29.81 -5.11
N ARG A 102 -3.75 -29.25 -3.91
CA ARG A 102 -4.53 -28.13 -3.42
C ARG A 102 -4.02 -26.82 -3.99
N HIS A 103 -4.86 -25.79 -3.92
CA HIS A 103 -4.49 -24.45 -4.38
C HIS A 103 -3.84 -23.66 -3.25
N PRO A 104 -2.50 -23.57 -3.16
CA PRO A 104 -1.82 -22.80 -2.14
C PRO A 104 -2.06 -21.30 -2.36
N LEU A 105 -2.05 -20.54 -1.27
CA LEU A 105 -2.23 -19.07 -1.31
C LEU A 105 -1.08 -18.38 -2.05
N LEU A 106 0.14 -18.85 -1.81
CA LEU A 106 1.37 -18.39 -2.46
C LEU A 106 2.00 -19.54 -3.26
N PRO A 107 1.58 -19.80 -4.51
CA PRO A 107 2.09 -20.94 -5.27
C PRO A 107 3.62 -20.87 -5.41
N PRO A 108 4.38 -21.84 -4.86
CA PRO A 108 5.85 -21.80 -4.91
C PRO A 108 6.40 -21.84 -6.33
N ALA A 109 5.62 -22.38 -7.27
CA ALA A 109 5.97 -22.39 -8.68
C ALA A 109 6.03 -20.97 -9.29
N LEU A 110 5.11 -20.08 -8.91
CA LEU A 110 5.12 -18.71 -9.36
C LEU A 110 6.30 -17.92 -8.81
N LEU A 111 6.66 -18.16 -7.54
CA LEU A 111 7.82 -17.51 -6.91
C LEU A 111 9.17 -17.96 -7.48
N LYS A 112 9.22 -19.08 -8.23
CA LYS A 112 10.41 -19.50 -8.98
C LYS A 112 10.60 -18.72 -10.29
N LEU A 113 9.54 -18.14 -10.82
CA LEU A 113 9.59 -17.34 -12.04
C LEU A 113 10.37 -16.05 -11.80
N HIS A 114 11.39 -15.83 -12.59
CA HIS A 114 12.25 -14.64 -12.50
C HIS A 114 11.44 -13.33 -12.61
N SER A 115 10.51 -13.29 -13.57
CA SER A 115 9.63 -12.14 -13.78
C SER A 115 8.76 -11.82 -12.57
N VAL A 116 8.25 -12.83 -11.85
CA VAL A 116 7.45 -12.64 -10.62
C VAL A 116 8.32 -12.09 -9.48
N ARG A 117 9.51 -12.65 -9.29
CA ARG A 117 10.44 -12.17 -8.25
C ARG A 117 10.87 -10.73 -8.48
N PHE A 118 11.22 -10.38 -9.73
CA PHE A 118 11.55 -8.99 -10.08
C PHE A 118 10.34 -8.06 -9.93
N GLY A 119 9.15 -8.49 -10.37
CA GLY A 119 7.93 -7.72 -10.18
C GLY A 119 7.62 -7.44 -8.72
N LEU A 120 7.78 -8.43 -7.84
CA LEU A 120 7.62 -8.25 -6.39
C LEU A 120 8.67 -7.30 -5.81
N LEU A 121 9.92 -7.43 -6.21
CA LEU A 121 10.99 -6.53 -5.77
C LEU A 121 10.70 -5.08 -6.18
N ILE A 122 10.32 -4.86 -7.43
CA ILE A 122 9.93 -3.53 -7.93
C ILE A 122 8.74 -2.99 -7.14
N ALA A 123 7.73 -3.82 -6.88
CA ALA A 123 6.56 -3.41 -6.10
C ALA A 123 6.95 -3.00 -4.67
N VAL A 124 7.77 -3.78 -3.98
CA VAL A 124 8.26 -3.46 -2.63
C VAL A 124 9.03 -2.15 -2.64
N LEU A 125 9.97 -1.97 -3.55
CA LEU A 125 10.75 -0.74 -3.66
C LEU A 125 9.86 0.48 -3.96
N PHE A 126 8.93 0.33 -4.91
CA PHE A 126 8.00 1.39 -5.26
C PHE A 126 7.12 1.82 -4.07
N PHE A 127 6.47 0.86 -3.41
CA PHE A 127 5.60 1.20 -2.27
C PHE A 127 6.37 1.73 -1.07
N THR A 128 7.61 1.28 -0.85
CA THR A 128 8.49 1.84 0.19
C THR A 128 8.83 3.29 -0.10
N CYS A 129 9.26 3.60 -1.33
CA CYS A 129 9.53 4.98 -1.76
C CYS A 129 8.28 5.86 -1.68
N TRP A 130 7.13 5.34 -2.13
CA TRP A 130 5.86 6.05 -2.08
C TRP A 130 5.42 6.38 -0.65
N SER A 131 5.47 5.39 0.24
CA SER A 131 5.11 5.58 1.66
C SER A 131 6.05 6.56 2.36
N GLY A 132 7.35 6.44 2.09
CA GLY A 132 8.36 7.38 2.59
C GLY A 132 8.11 8.80 2.09
N PHE A 133 7.83 8.98 0.81
CA PHE A 133 7.46 10.27 0.22
C PHE A 133 6.22 10.87 0.91
N MET A 134 5.15 10.10 1.06
CA MET A 134 3.92 10.55 1.72
C MET A 134 4.18 11.01 3.15
N PHE A 135 4.96 10.24 3.91
CA PHE A 135 5.30 10.55 5.29
C PHE A 135 6.13 11.82 5.40
N VAL A 136 7.21 11.93 4.62
CA VAL A 136 8.10 13.09 4.62
C VAL A 136 7.36 14.36 4.19
N MET A 137 6.53 14.28 3.13
CA MET A 137 5.72 15.41 2.69
C MET A 137 4.71 15.86 3.73
N ALA A 138 4.02 14.93 4.38
CA ALA A 138 3.10 15.27 5.47
C ALA A 138 3.81 15.98 6.62
N LEU A 139 5.01 15.50 6.99
CA LEU A 139 5.82 16.11 8.04
C LEU A 139 6.35 17.50 7.62
N ALA A 140 6.87 17.62 6.41
CA ALA A 140 7.39 18.87 5.87
C ALA A 140 6.31 19.96 5.80
N LEU A 141 5.11 19.63 5.36
CA LEU A 141 4.00 20.58 5.27
C LEU A 141 3.49 20.99 6.65
N GLN A 142 3.35 20.06 7.59
CA GLN A 142 2.78 20.36 8.91
C GLN A 142 3.84 20.88 9.89
N ALA A 143 4.92 20.14 10.13
CA ALA A 143 5.95 20.53 11.08
C ALA A 143 6.94 21.55 10.51
N GLY A 144 7.27 21.46 9.21
CA GLY A 144 8.21 22.36 8.57
C GLY A 144 7.59 23.69 8.16
N ALA A 145 6.48 23.66 7.42
CA ALA A 145 5.82 24.88 6.92
C ALA A 145 4.73 25.41 7.85
N GLY A 146 4.44 24.74 8.98
CA GLY A 146 3.43 25.15 9.96
C GLY A 146 1.99 25.11 9.43
N LEU A 147 1.72 24.36 8.36
CA LEU A 147 0.39 24.26 7.77
C LEU A 147 -0.54 23.45 8.68
N THR A 148 -1.79 23.89 8.73
CA THR A 148 -2.83 23.10 9.38
C THR A 148 -3.05 21.77 8.64
N PRO A 149 -3.57 20.71 9.32
CA PRO A 149 -3.86 19.43 8.67
C PRO A 149 -4.77 19.56 7.44
N LEU A 150 -5.69 20.53 7.43
CA LEU A 150 -6.57 20.80 6.30
C LEU A 150 -5.79 21.37 5.10
N GLN A 151 -4.91 22.33 5.34
CA GLN A 151 -4.07 22.94 4.31
C GLN A 151 -3.09 21.93 3.73
N ALA A 152 -2.45 21.13 4.58
CA ALA A 152 -1.58 20.04 4.16
C ALA A 152 -2.36 18.99 3.33
N GLY A 153 -3.57 18.63 3.77
CA GLY A 153 -4.45 17.73 3.01
C GLY A 153 -4.83 18.27 1.64
N ASN A 154 -5.11 19.57 1.51
CA ASN A 154 -5.42 20.20 0.24
C ASN A 154 -4.24 20.12 -0.76
N ALA A 155 -3.00 20.18 -0.30
CA ALA A 155 -1.84 20.00 -1.16
C ALA A 155 -1.80 18.62 -1.83
N PHE A 156 -2.33 17.58 -1.15
CA PHE A 156 -2.42 16.24 -1.71
C PHE A 156 -3.56 16.04 -2.72
N ILE A 157 -4.51 16.98 -2.84
CA ILE A 157 -5.59 16.89 -3.85
C ILE A 157 -5.00 16.86 -5.25
N VAL A 158 -4.02 17.72 -5.53
CA VAL A 158 -3.35 17.77 -6.85
C VAL A 158 -2.67 16.45 -7.16
N LEU A 159 -2.02 15.85 -6.16
CA LEU A 159 -1.39 14.54 -6.30
C LEU A 159 -2.42 13.44 -6.60
N GLY A 160 -3.54 13.40 -5.85
CA GLY A 160 -4.63 12.46 -6.07
C GLY A 160 -5.26 12.61 -7.46
N LEU A 161 -5.48 13.85 -7.89
CA LEU A 161 -6.03 14.13 -9.22
C LEU A 161 -5.06 13.70 -10.34
N SER A 162 -3.77 13.98 -10.19
CA SER A 162 -2.74 13.54 -11.12
C SER A 162 -2.66 12.02 -11.21
N TYR A 163 -2.75 11.33 -10.06
CA TYR A 163 -2.81 9.86 -10.00
C TYR A 163 -4.04 9.32 -10.73
N PHE A 164 -5.21 9.91 -10.51
CA PHE A 164 -6.46 9.52 -11.16
C PHE A 164 -6.35 9.66 -12.69
N VAL A 165 -5.91 10.81 -13.18
CA VAL A 165 -5.73 11.06 -14.62
C VAL A 165 -4.70 10.10 -15.22
N SER A 166 -3.56 9.91 -14.56
CA SER A 166 -2.52 8.98 -15.01
C SER A 166 -3.03 7.54 -15.07
N SER A 167 -3.85 7.11 -14.10
CA SER A 167 -4.46 5.79 -14.08
C SER A 167 -5.37 5.56 -15.31
N LEU A 168 -6.17 6.55 -15.70
CA LEU A 168 -7.03 6.46 -16.88
C LEU A 168 -6.24 6.38 -18.18
N ILE A 169 -5.09 7.01 -18.25
CA ILE A 169 -4.26 7.08 -19.45
C ILE A 169 -3.31 5.88 -19.54
N SER A 170 -2.88 5.33 -18.41
CA SER A 170 -1.84 4.29 -18.32
C SER A 170 -2.13 3.07 -19.21
N ALA A 171 -3.37 2.61 -19.23
CA ALA A 171 -3.79 1.48 -20.07
C ALA A 171 -3.66 1.77 -21.57
N ARG A 172 -3.90 3.01 -22.00
CA ARG A 172 -3.73 3.42 -23.42
C ARG A 172 -2.25 3.52 -23.79
N VAL A 173 -1.44 4.06 -22.89
CA VAL A 173 0.01 4.19 -23.07
C VAL A 173 0.65 2.80 -23.13
N ALA A 174 0.28 1.88 -22.21
CA ALA A 174 0.80 0.53 -22.18
C ALA A 174 0.46 -0.28 -23.44
N ARG A 175 -0.72 -0.05 -24.05
CA ARG A 175 -1.07 -0.68 -25.32
C ARG A 175 -0.26 -0.15 -26.50
N ARG A 176 0.19 1.11 -26.46
CA ARG A 176 0.96 1.72 -27.57
C ARG A 176 2.46 1.49 -27.45
N LEU A 177 3.01 1.65 -26.25
CA LEU A 177 4.45 1.59 -26.00
C LEU A 177 4.92 0.21 -25.50
N GLY A 178 3.99 -0.61 -25.01
CA GLY A 178 4.33 -1.84 -24.29
C GLY A 178 4.60 -1.59 -22.81
N HIS A 179 4.58 -2.67 -22.01
CA HIS A 179 4.64 -2.59 -20.56
C HIS A 179 5.97 -2.04 -20.04
N VAL A 180 7.10 -2.50 -20.59
CA VAL A 180 8.44 -2.10 -20.14
C VAL A 180 8.69 -0.61 -20.37
N GLN A 181 8.38 -0.12 -21.57
CA GLN A 181 8.59 1.30 -21.91
C GLN A 181 7.67 2.21 -21.09
N THR A 182 6.44 1.77 -20.83
CA THR A 182 5.51 2.49 -19.95
C THR A 182 6.03 2.59 -18.51
N MET A 183 6.61 1.50 -17.97
CA MET A 183 7.25 1.53 -16.66
C MET A 183 8.44 2.50 -16.62
N LEU A 184 9.33 2.43 -17.61
CA LEU A 184 10.49 3.33 -17.69
C LEU A 184 10.06 4.79 -17.78
N LEU A 185 9.04 5.07 -18.60
CA LEU A 185 8.47 6.42 -18.69
C LEU A 185 7.89 6.88 -17.35
N GLY A 186 7.14 6.02 -16.65
CA GLY A 186 6.61 6.33 -15.32
C GLY A 186 7.71 6.62 -14.30
N CYS A 187 8.76 5.80 -14.26
CA CYS A 187 9.91 6.03 -13.39
C CYS A 187 10.62 7.35 -13.72
N GLY A 188 10.78 7.66 -15.02
CA GLY A 188 11.37 8.91 -15.46
C GLY A 188 10.58 10.15 -15.03
N VAL A 189 9.24 10.09 -15.15
CA VAL A 189 8.35 11.17 -14.69
C VAL A 189 8.43 11.36 -13.19
N VAL A 190 8.41 10.26 -12.41
CA VAL A 190 8.57 10.33 -10.95
C VAL A 190 9.91 10.91 -10.55
N LEU A 191 11.00 10.47 -11.18
CA LEU A 191 12.35 11.01 -10.93
C LEU A 191 12.42 12.50 -11.23
N ALA A 192 11.92 12.93 -12.37
CA ALA A 192 11.89 14.35 -12.75
C ALA A 192 11.06 15.18 -11.77
N GLY A 193 9.89 14.65 -11.33
CA GLY A 193 9.05 15.30 -10.32
C GLY A 193 9.75 15.44 -8.97
N LEU A 194 10.47 14.41 -8.51
CA LEU A 194 11.23 14.46 -7.25
C LEU A 194 12.40 15.45 -7.34
N LEU A 195 13.12 15.46 -8.45
CA LEU A 195 14.22 16.44 -8.67
C LEU A 195 13.68 17.88 -8.68
N LEU A 196 12.56 18.11 -9.35
CA LEU A 196 11.90 19.41 -9.34
C LEU A 196 11.44 19.80 -7.93
N LEU A 197 10.88 18.86 -7.16
CA LEU A 197 10.48 19.10 -5.77
C LEU A 197 11.68 19.50 -4.91
N VAL A 198 12.79 18.74 -4.99
CA VAL A 198 14.01 19.06 -4.24
C VAL A 198 14.54 20.43 -4.63
N TRP A 199 14.56 20.75 -5.92
CA TRP A 199 15.00 22.06 -6.41
C TRP A 199 14.11 23.20 -5.90
N THR A 200 12.78 23.05 -5.95
CA THR A 200 11.83 24.05 -5.47
C THR A 200 11.92 24.24 -3.95
N LEU A 201 12.06 23.15 -3.19
CA LEU A 201 12.26 23.21 -1.75
C LEU A 201 13.58 23.94 -1.42
N HIS A 202 14.66 23.66 -2.13
CA HIS A 202 15.93 24.34 -1.91
C HIS A 202 15.88 25.84 -2.27
N ALA A 203 15.13 26.21 -3.32
CA ALA A 203 15.03 27.59 -3.79
C ALA A 203 14.05 28.46 -2.97
N VAL A 204 12.98 27.87 -2.44
CA VAL A 204 11.86 28.63 -1.83
C VAL A 204 11.80 28.42 -0.31
N TRP A 205 12.38 27.34 0.22
CA TRP A 205 12.32 27.07 1.66
C TRP A 205 13.08 28.17 2.42
N PRO A 206 12.43 28.79 3.43
CA PRO A 206 13.11 29.80 4.24
C PRO A 206 14.31 29.15 4.95
N HIS A 207 15.50 29.66 4.67
CA HIS A 207 16.68 29.26 5.42
C HIS A 207 16.42 29.63 6.89
N PRO A 208 16.51 28.70 7.85
CA PRO A 208 16.51 29.06 9.26
C PRO A 208 17.78 29.89 9.48
N GLY A 209 17.56 31.18 9.78
CA GLY A 209 18.63 32.12 10.19
C GLY A 209 19.20 31.71 11.54
#